data_7efee0f83cfb3a49bef481a207fe92b1
#
_entry.id   7efee0f83cfb3a49bef481a207fe92b1
#
_cell.length_a   1.000
_cell.length_b   1.000
_cell.length_c   1.000
_cell.angle_alpha   90.00
_cell.angle_beta   90.00
_cell.angle_gamma   90.00
#
_symmetry.space_group_name_H-M   'P 1'
#
loop_
_entity.id
_entity.type
_entity.pdbx_description
1 polymer ?
#
loop_
_entity_poly.entity_id
_entity_poly.type
_entity_poly.pdbx_seq_one_letter_code
_entity_poly.pdbx_strand_id
1 'polypeptide(L)'
;SRGLGDVYKRQISVCVVFFGTILGVLVSLAKRSGIKPLEWLVSLYVWVFRGTPMVVQIMIAFNLIHMNLPTVQFGILNLDLSRIVPGIIVLSLNSGAYISESVRAGIESIPKGQIEAAYSLGIRPWNTMRYVVLPQAIKNILPALGNEFVTIIKDSSLLQTIGVMELWNGAQTVAT
;
A
#
# COMPACT_ATOMS: atom_id res chain seq x y z
N SER A 1 27.66 -7.83 5.68
CA SER A 1 26.38 -7.49 6.35
C SER A 1 25.46 -6.55 5.55
N ARG A 2 25.96 -5.70 4.63
CA ARG A 2 25.12 -4.82 3.79
C ARG A 2 24.16 -5.57 2.87
N GLY A 3 24.58 -6.70 2.28
CA GLY A 3 23.76 -7.48 1.34
C GLY A 3 22.53 -8.15 1.96
N LEU A 4 22.59 -8.57 3.22
CA LEU A 4 21.45 -9.21 3.91
C LEU A 4 20.33 -8.21 4.22
N GLY A 5 20.67 -6.99 4.60
CA GLY A 5 19.68 -5.92 4.83
C GLY A 5 18.93 -5.52 3.54
N ASP A 6 19.62 -5.57 2.40
CA ASP A 6 19.02 -5.21 1.11
C ASP A 6 18.07 -6.30 0.60
N VAL A 7 18.38 -7.58 0.81
CA VAL A 7 17.49 -8.71 0.47
C VAL A 7 16.20 -8.63 1.30
N TYR A 8 16.32 -8.35 2.59
CA TYR A 8 15.20 -8.21 3.50
C TYR A 8 14.27 -7.05 3.12
N LYS A 9 14.84 -5.88 2.78
CA LYS A 9 14.07 -4.72 2.29
C LYS A 9 13.27 -5.05 1.04
N ARG A 10 13.88 -5.76 0.10
CA ARG A 10 13.21 -6.18 -1.14
C ARG A 10 12.04 -7.13 -0.86
N GLN A 11 12.21 -8.10 0.04
CA GLN A 11 11.14 -9.04 0.41
C GLN A 11 9.95 -8.32 1.05
N ILE A 12 10.21 -7.43 2.02
CA ILE A 12 9.15 -6.60 2.61
C ILE A 12 8.44 -5.77 1.54
N SER A 13 9.22 -5.11 0.67
CA SER A 13 8.64 -4.26 -0.37
C SER A 13 7.76 -5.04 -1.35
N VAL A 14 8.14 -6.26 -1.73
CA VAL A 14 7.31 -7.13 -2.58
C VAL A 14 6.01 -7.50 -1.89
N CYS A 15 6.06 -7.90 -0.61
CA CYS A 15 4.85 -8.20 0.17
C CYS A 15 3.94 -6.97 0.29
N VAL A 16 4.51 -5.81 0.62
CA VAL A 16 3.76 -4.56 0.76
C VAL A 16 3.11 -4.15 -0.56
N VAL A 17 3.83 -4.22 -1.69
CA VAL A 17 3.26 -3.92 -3.01
C VAL A 17 2.13 -4.88 -3.35
N PHE A 18 2.32 -6.16 -3.09
CA PHE A 18 1.29 -7.17 -3.37
C PHE A 18 0.01 -6.89 -2.57
N PHE A 19 0.11 -6.79 -1.24
CA PHE A 19 -1.05 -6.51 -0.39
C PHE A 19 -1.62 -5.11 -0.61
N GLY A 20 -0.75 -4.11 -0.79
CA GLY A 20 -1.15 -2.74 -1.10
C GLY A 20 -1.90 -2.63 -2.43
N THR A 21 -1.48 -3.38 -3.45
CA THR A 21 -2.17 -3.41 -4.75
C THR A 21 -3.55 -4.04 -4.63
N ILE A 22 -3.66 -5.19 -3.96
CA ILE A 22 -4.96 -5.84 -3.71
C ILE A 22 -5.88 -4.88 -2.95
N LEU A 23 -5.39 -4.30 -1.87
CA LEU A 23 -6.17 -3.36 -1.06
C LEU A 23 -6.56 -2.12 -1.87
N GLY A 24 -5.63 -1.53 -2.63
CA GLY A 24 -5.89 -0.35 -3.45
C GLY A 24 -6.96 -0.59 -4.52
N VAL A 25 -6.93 -1.75 -5.16
CA VAL A 25 -7.97 -2.15 -6.13
C VAL A 25 -9.32 -2.31 -5.43
N LEU A 26 -9.37 -3.03 -4.29
CA LEU A 26 -10.60 -3.22 -3.51
C LEU A 26 -11.18 -1.88 -3.03
N VAL A 27 -10.34 -0.99 -2.52
CA VAL A 27 -10.72 0.37 -2.09
C VAL A 27 -11.27 1.18 -3.25
N SER A 28 -10.64 1.12 -4.43
CA SER A 28 -11.12 1.80 -5.63
C SER A 28 -12.47 1.25 -6.10
N LEU A 29 -12.68 -0.06 -6.06
CA LEU A 29 -13.96 -0.69 -6.38
C LEU A 29 -15.05 -0.32 -5.36
N ALA A 30 -14.73 -0.35 -4.07
CA ALA A 30 -15.64 0.02 -3.00
C ALA A 30 -16.10 1.48 -3.12
N LYS A 31 -15.20 2.40 -3.50
CA LYS A 31 -15.51 3.81 -3.75
C LYS A 31 -16.46 4.02 -4.93
N ARG A 32 -16.58 3.04 -5.83
CA ARG A 32 -17.46 3.06 -7.02
C ARG A 32 -18.71 2.19 -6.86
N SER A 33 -18.93 1.62 -5.68
CA SER A 33 -20.03 0.67 -5.43
C SER A 33 -21.42 1.29 -5.41
N GLY A 34 -21.53 2.63 -5.29
CA GLY A 34 -22.81 3.33 -5.10
C GLY A 34 -23.39 3.21 -3.69
N ILE A 35 -22.69 2.51 -2.78
CA ILE A 35 -23.12 2.34 -1.38
C ILE A 35 -22.54 3.49 -0.55
N LYS A 36 -23.32 4.53 -0.31
CA LYS A 36 -22.86 5.76 0.39
C LYS A 36 -22.08 5.54 1.69
N PRO A 37 -22.50 4.68 2.65
CA PRO A 37 -21.72 4.44 3.86
C PRO A 37 -20.32 3.87 3.57
N LEU A 38 -20.22 2.96 2.59
CA LEU A 38 -18.97 2.35 2.20
C LEU A 38 -18.05 3.36 1.50
N GLU A 39 -18.58 4.17 0.61
CA GLU A 39 -17.84 5.25 -0.05
C GLU A 39 -17.29 6.26 0.94
N TRP A 40 -18.06 6.61 1.97
CA TRP A 40 -17.63 7.51 3.03
C TRP A 40 -16.48 6.90 3.86
N LEU A 41 -16.62 5.65 4.29
CA LEU A 41 -15.59 4.91 5.05
C LEU A 41 -14.28 4.83 4.28
N VAL A 42 -14.35 4.45 3.01
CA VAL A 42 -13.20 4.33 2.13
C VAL A 42 -12.54 5.68 1.87
N SER A 43 -13.35 6.74 1.70
CA SER A 43 -12.84 8.09 1.51
C SER A 43 -12.13 8.62 2.76
N LEU A 44 -12.66 8.33 3.94
CA LEU A 44 -12.03 8.64 5.22
C LEU A 44 -10.68 7.92 5.37
N TYR A 45 -10.65 6.63 5.05
CA TYR A 45 -9.41 5.85 5.05
C TYR A 45 -8.35 6.48 4.15
N VAL A 46 -8.68 6.76 2.88
CA VAL A 46 -7.76 7.38 1.92
C VAL A 46 -7.31 8.77 2.40
N TRP A 47 -8.22 9.56 2.94
CA TRP A 47 -7.91 10.89 3.48
C TRP A 47 -6.92 10.83 4.65
N VAL A 48 -7.14 9.93 5.61
CA VAL A 48 -6.25 9.74 6.78
C VAL A 48 -4.87 9.29 6.35
N PHE A 49 -4.78 8.22 5.56
CA PHE A 49 -3.48 7.64 5.18
C PHE A 49 -2.67 8.52 4.26
N ARG A 50 -3.30 9.28 3.37
CA ARG A 50 -2.59 10.24 2.51
C ARG A 50 -2.36 11.60 3.15
N GLY A 51 -3.12 11.94 4.17
CA GLY A 51 -3.01 13.21 4.89
C GLY A 51 -2.05 13.19 6.08
N THR A 52 -1.54 12.01 6.47
CA THR A 52 -0.62 11.87 7.61
C THR A 52 0.77 11.43 7.17
N PRO A 53 1.84 11.94 7.82
CA PRO A 53 3.21 11.54 7.50
C PRO A 53 3.44 10.05 7.79
N MET A 54 4.17 9.36 6.90
CA MET A 54 4.46 7.93 7.02
C MET A 54 5.17 7.56 8.33
N VAL A 55 6.10 8.39 8.78
CA VAL A 55 6.81 8.18 10.05
C VAL A 55 5.85 8.13 11.23
N VAL A 56 4.85 9.01 11.27
CA VAL A 56 3.83 9.04 12.33
C VAL A 56 2.97 7.77 12.29
N GLN A 57 2.59 7.32 11.11
CA GLN A 57 1.82 6.08 10.93
C GLN A 57 2.60 4.86 11.45
N ILE A 58 3.89 4.77 11.13
CA ILE A 58 4.77 3.71 11.62
C ILE A 58 4.88 3.76 13.15
N MET A 59 5.13 4.93 13.74
CA MET A 59 5.22 5.07 15.20
C MET A 59 3.92 4.65 15.91
N ILE A 60 2.77 5.06 15.38
CA ILE A 60 1.46 4.65 15.90
C ILE A 60 1.28 3.13 15.80
N ALA A 61 1.62 2.54 14.65
CA ALA A 61 1.48 1.11 14.44
C ALA A 61 2.33 0.30 15.43
N PHE A 62 3.58 0.68 15.64
CA PHE A 62 4.45 0.01 16.61
C PHE A 62 3.96 0.15 18.06
N ASN A 63 3.33 1.29 18.41
CA ASN A 63 2.78 1.49 19.75
C ASN A 63 1.44 0.78 19.99
N LEU A 64 0.59 0.67 18.95
CA LEU A 64 -0.73 0.05 19.09
C LEU A 64 -0.71 -1.46 18.85
N ILE A 65 0.15 -1.95 17.95
CA ILE A 65 0.19 -3.35 17.57
C ILE A 65 1.31 -4.05 18.35
N HIS A 66 1.07 -4.32 19.62
CA HIS A 66 1.96 -5.15 20.43
C HIS A 66 1.65 -6.63 20.16
N MET A 67 2.31 -7.21 19.17
CA MET A 67 2.19 -8.63 18.87
C MET A 67 3.42 -9.37 19.43
N ASN A 68 3.21 -10.25 20.41
CA ASN A 68 4.24 -11.19 20.86
C ASN A 68 4.33 -12.36 19.88
N LEU A 69 4.95 -12.11 18.71
CA LEU A 69 5.17 -13.13 17.70
C LEU A 69 6.58 -13.73 17.84
N PRO A 70 6.75 -15.03 17.54
CA PRO A 70 8.04 -15.68 17.64
C PRO A 70 9.05 -15.11 16.65
N THR A 71 10.31 -15.07 17.06
CA THR A 71 11.42 -14.81 16.15
C THR A 71 11.66 -16.06 15.30
N VAL A 72 11.52 -15.93 13.99
CA VAL A 72 11.77 -17.02 13.04
C VAL A 72 13.21 -16.92 12.52
N GLN A 73 13.97 -17.99 12.72
CA GLN A 73 15.32 -18.12 12.16
C GLN A 73 15.23 -18.71 10.76
N PHE A 74 15.62 -17.94 9.76
CA PHE A 74 15.76 -18.40 8.38
C PHE A 74 17.26 -18.39 8.02
N GLY A 75 17.95 -19.48 8.26
CA GLY A 75 19.41 -19.57 8.07
C GLY A 75 20.17 -18.59 8.99
N ILE A 76 20.84 -17.61 8.41
CA ILE A 76 21.61 -16.57 9.13
C ILE A 76 20.73 -15.35 9.53
N LEU A 77 19.45 -15.33 9.13
CA LEU A 77 18.51 -14.22 9.36
C LEU A 77 17.62 -14.53 10.55
N ASN A 78 17.73 -13.73 11.60
CA ASN A 78 16.77 -13.70 12.70
C ASN A 78 15.67 -12.67 12.37
N LEU A 79 14.49 -13.16 11.99
CA LEU A 79 13.33 -12.35 11.64
C LEU A 79 12.45 -12.16 12.88
N ASP A 80 12.49 -10.98 13.44
CA ASP A 80 11.57 -10.59 14.52
C ASP A 80 10.20 -10.22 13.91
N LEU A 81 9.30 -11.20 13.88
CA LEU A 81 7.96 -11.02 13.33
C LEU A 81 7.14 -9.98 14.08
N SER A 82 7.42 -9.78 15.39
CA SER A 82 6.73 -8.77 16.20
C SER A 82 6.93 -7.35 15.66
N ARG A 83 8.01 -7.11 14.95
CA ARG A 83 8.34 -5.79 14.37
C ARG A 83 8.02 -5.71 12.90
N ILE A 84 8.20 -6.82 12.18
CA ILE A 84 8.00 -6.86 10.73
C ILE A 84 6.53 -6.76 10.37
N VAL A 85 5.68 -7.51 11.08
CA VAL A 85 4.26 -7.59 10.77
C VAL A 85 3.56 -6.24 10.91
N PRO A 86 3.69 -5.48 12.00
CA PRO A 86 3.15 -4.12 12.08
C PRO A 86 3.64 -3.21 10.97
N GLY A 87 4.93 -3.30 10.62
CA GLY A 87 5.52 -2.55 9.52
C GLY A 87 4.89 -2.89 8.16
N ILE A 88 4.74 -4.17 7.84
CA ILE A 88 4.08 -4.60 6.59
C ILE A 88 2.62 -4.13 6.57
N ILE A 89 1.91 -4.24 7.68
CA ILE A 89 0.50 -3.82 7.76
C ILE A 89 0.38 -2.32 7.45
N VAL A 90 1.13 -1.46 8.15
CA VAL A 90 1.00 -0.02 7.97
C VAL A 90 1.47 0.43 6.60
N LEU A 91 2.57 -0.14 6.08
CA LEU A 91 3.04 0.15 4.72
C LEU A 91 2.03 -0.28 3.67
N SER A 92 1.40 -1.45 3.84
CA SER A 92 0.37 -1.94 2.91
C SER A 92 -0.90 -1.09 2.94
N LEU A 93 -1.32 -0.64 4.12
CA LEU A 93 -2.44 0.29 4.27
C LEU A 93 -2.13 1.64 3.61
N ASN A 94 -0.95 2.19 3.83
CA ASN A 94 -0.54 3.44 3.19
C ASN A 94 -0.47 3.29 1.67
N SER A 95 0.24 2.29 1.17
CA SER A 95 0.36 2.00 -0.26
C SER A 95 -1.01 1.75 -0.91
N GLY A 96 -1.89 1.01 -0.24
CA GLY A 96 -3.27 0.78 -0.71
C GLY A 96 -4.05 2.07 -0.93
N ALA A 97 -3.89 3.06 -0.06
CA ALA A 97 -4.52 4.37 -0.21
C ALA A 97 -4.00 5.12 -1.44
N TYR A 98 -2.67 5.12 -1.68
CA TYR A 98 -2.08 5.75 -2.85
C TYR A 98 -2.43 5.02 -4.16
N ILE A 99 -2.36 3.69 -4.16
CA ILE A 99 -2.72 2.87 -5.33
C ILE A 99 -4.20 3.03 -5.68
N SER A 100 -5.10 3.13 -4.70
CA SER A 100 -6.52 3.33 -4.96
C SER A 100 -6.80 4.61 -5.74
N GLU A 101 -6.09 5.70 -5.42
CA GLU A 101 -6.20 6.96 -6.13
C GLU A 101 -5.54 6.89 -7.53
N SER A 102 -4.43 6.16 -7.66
CA SER A 102 -3.79 5.92 -8.96
C SER A 102 -4.70 5.11 -9.89
N VAL A 103 -5.39 4.09 -9.36
CA VAL A 103 -6.38 3.31 -10.12
C VAL A 103 -7.56 4.20 -10.54
N ARG A 104 -8.08 5.02 -9.62
CA ARG A 104 -9.15 5.98 -9.92
C ARG A 104 -8.73 6.94 -11.02
N ALA A 105 -7.58 7.59 -10.87
CA ALA A 105 -7.06 8.54 -11.83
C ALA A 105 -6.81 7.91 -13.20
N GLY A 106 -6.29 6.67 -13.24
CA GLY A 106 -6.07 5.94 -14.47
C GLY A 106 -7.37 5.62 -15.23
N ILE A 107 -8.45 5.31 -14.52
CA ILE A 107 -9.77 5.09 -15.14
C ILE A 107 -10.36 6.41 -15.62
N GLU A 108 -10.28 7.46 -14.81
CA GLU A 108 -10.81 8.79 -15.13
C GLU A 108 -10.03 9.52 -16.23
N SER A 109 -8.79 9.11 -16.49
CA SER A 109 -7.97 9.68 -17.58
C SER A 109 -8.45 9.30 -18.98
N ILE A 110 -9.37 8.31 -19.11
CA ILE A 110 -9.87 7.89 -20.41
C ILE A 110 -10.87 8.93 -20.91
N PRO A 111 -10.68 9.46 -22.13
CA PRO A 111 -11.57 10.46 -22.70
C PRO A 111 -13.01 9.98 -22.77
N LYS A 112 -13.94 10.79 -22.27
CA LYS A 112 -15.39 10.47 -22.27
C LYS A 112 -15.91 10.14 -23.66
N GLY A 113 -15.38 10.81 -24.71
CA GLY A 113 -15.75 10.54 -26.08
C GLY A 113 -15.53 9.09 -26.53
N GLN A 114 -14.53 8.38 -25.97
CA GLN A 114 -14.34 6.97 -26.26
C GLN A 114 -15.45 6.09 -25.66
N ILE A 115 -15.91 6.45 -24.48
CA ILE A 115 -17.01 5.77 -23.79
C ILE A 115 -18.33 6.05 -24.53
N GLU A 116 -18.56 7.29 -24.92
CA GLU A 116 -19.75 7.72 -25.67
C GLU A 116 -19.78 7.06 -27.05
N ALA A 117 -18.65 7.00 -27.75
CA ALA A 117 -18.55 6.31 -29.02
C ALA A 117 -18.85 4.81 -28.90
N ALA A 118 -18.36 4.15 -27.86
CA ALA A 118 -18.67 2.75 -27.58
C ALA A 118 -20.18 2.54 -27.35
N TYR A 119 -20.83 3.42 -26.61
CA TYR A 119 -22.28 3.36 -26.39
C TYR A 119 -23.08 3.62 -27.66
N SER A 120 -22.64 4.54 -28.51
CA SER A 120 -23.25 4.83 -29.81
C SER A 120 -23.20 3.63 -30.75
N LEU A 121 -22.20 2.76 -30.60
CA LEU A 121 -22.09 1.48 -31.33
C LEU A 121 -22.92 0.34 -30.67
N GLY A 122 -23.70 0.65 -29.64
CA GLY A 122 -24.51 -0.33 -28.93
C GLY A 122 -23.72 -1.27 -28.00
N ILE A 123 -22.46 -0.95 -27.69
CA ILE A 123 -21.64 -1.74 -26.76
C ILE A 123 -22.16 -1.56 -25.33
N ARG A 124 -22.45 -2.67 -24.67
CA ARG A 124 -22.93 -2.65 -23.27
C ARG A 124 -21.89 -2.05 -22.31
N PRO A 125 -22.30 -1.37 -21.23
CA PRO A 125 -21.39 -0.72 -20.28
C PRO A 125 -20.27 -1.63 -19.73
N TRP A 126 -20.58 -2.89 -19.45
CA TRP A 126 -19.59 -3.87 -19.01
C TRP A 126 -18.52 -4.16 -20.07
N ASN A 127 -18.94 -4.32 -21.32
CA ASN A 127 -18.02 -4.56 -22.43
C ASN A 127 -17.18 -3.31 -22.74
N THR A 128 -17.79 -2.12 -22.65
CA THR A 128 -17.06 -0.84 -22.76
C THR A 128 -15.98 -0.74 -21.68
N MET A 129 -16.32 -1.06 -20.43
CA MET A 129 -15.34 -1.08 -19.35
C MET A 129 -14.21 -2.08 -19.63
N ARG A 130 -14.55 -3.30 -20.03
CA ARG A 130 -13.58 -4.40 -20.22
C ARG A 130 -12.69 -4.22 -21.45
N TYR A 131 -13.24 -3.75 -22.56
CA TYR A 131 -12.52 -3.75 -23.85
C TYR A 131 -12.01 -2.37 -24.26
N VAL A 132 -12.57 -1.28 -23.72
CA VAL A 132 -12.17 0.08 -24.06
C VAL A 132 -11.43 0.75 -22.89
N VAL A 133 -12.05 0.78 -21.71
CA VAL A 133 -11.52 1.55 -20.56
C VAL A 133 -10.36 0.83 -19.87
N LEU A 134 -10.54 -0.41 -19.44
CA LEU A 134 -9.54 -1.14 -18.64
C LEU A 134 -8.20 -1.31 -19.35
N PRO A 135 -8.11 -1.68 -20.65
CA PRO A 135 -6.81 -1.84 -21.30
C PRO A 135 -6.00 -0.55 -21.33
N GLN A 136 -6.67 0.58 -21.50
CA GLN A 136 -6.03 1.89 -21.52
C GLN A 136 -5.69 2.35 -20.09
N ALA A 137 -6.63 2.20 -19.16
CA ALA A 137 -6.43 2.55 -17.76
C ALA A 137 -5.23 1.82 -17.16
N ILE A 138 -5.06 0.51 -17.42
CA ILE A 138 -3.91 -0.27 -16.96
C ILE A 138 -2.59 0.33 -17.45
N LYS A 139 -2.51 0.73 -18.72
CA LYS A 139 -1.30 1.38 -19.25
C LYS A 139 -0.96 2.68 -18.53
N ASN A 140 -1.99 3.45 -18.14
CA ASN A 140 -1.83 4.71 -17.42
C ASN A 140 -1.50 4.48 -15.93
N ILE A 141 -1.97 3.39 -15.33
CA ILE A 141 -1.73 3.03 -13.93
C ILE A 141 -0.32 2.43 -13.72
N LEU A 142 0.19 1.66 -14.68
CA LEU A 142 1.48 0.95 -14.53
C LEU A 142 2.66 1.86 -14.14
N PRO A 143 2.87 3.04 -14.73
CA PRO A 143 3.94 3.95 -14.30
C PRO A 143 3.77 4.42 -12.86
N ALA A 144 2.53 4.68 -12.42
CA ALA A 144 2.23 5.08 -11.05
C ALA A 144 2.53 3.96 -10.05
N LEU A 145 2.21 2.70 -10.40
CA LEU A 145 2.58 1.52 -9.59
C LEU A 145 4.11 1.35 -9.51
N GLY A 146 4.82 1.60 -10.60
CA GLY A 146 6.30 1.58 -10.59
C GLY A 146 6.89 2.62 -9.64
N ASN A 147 6.36 3.84 -9.65
CA ASN A 147 6.76 4.90 -8.73
C ASN A 147 6.43 4.54 -7.28
N GLU A 148 5.26 3.96 -7.03
CA GLU A 148 4.87 3.49 -5.70
C GLU A 148 5.81 2.41 -5.18
N PHE A 149 6.21 1.47 -6.03
CA PHE A 149 7.20 0.45 -5.66
C PHE A 149 8.53 1.06 -5.21
N VAL A 150 9.03 2.07 -5.93
CA VAL A 150 10.25 2.79 -5.54
C VAL A 150 10.08 3.52 -4.20
N THR A 151 8.91 4.12 -3.97
CA THR A 151 8.59 4.79 -2.70
C THR A 151 8.58 3.80 -1.55
N ILE A 152 7.95 2.64 -1.70
CA ILE A 152 7.91 1.58 -0.68
C ILE A 152 9.32 1.07 -0.33
N ILE A 153 10.22 0.92 -1.31
CA ILE A 153 11.61 0.56 -1.05
C ILE A 153 12.30 1.60 -0.15
N LYS A 154 12.04 2.88 -0.39
CA LYS A 154 12.57 3.97 0.44
C LYS A 154 11.96 3.94 1.84
N ASP A 155 10.65 3.79 1.94
CA ASP A 155 9.91 3.81 3.20
C ASP A 155 10.20 2.57 4.06
N SER A 156 10.50 1.42 3.45
CA SER A 156 10.97 0.23 4.17
C SER A 156 12.28 0.47 4.94
N SER A 157 13.05 1.47 4.54
CA SER A 157 14.26 1.88 5.27
C SER A 157 13.93 2.62 6.56
N LEU A 158 12.79 3.31 6.65
CA LEU A 158 12.31 3.96 7.86
C LEU A 158 11.97 2.95 8.95
N LEU A 159 11.46 1.77 8.59
CA LEU A 159 11.18 0.69 9.54
C LEU A 159 12.43 0.26 10.30
N GLN A 160 13.58 0.18 9.62
CA GLN A 160 14.84 -0.17 10.28
C GLN A 160 15.30 0.93 11.24
N THR A 161 15.17 2.20 10.85
CA THR A 161 15.59 3.33 11.67
C THR A 161 14.75 3.40 12.94
N ILE A 162 13.44 3.26 12.85
CA ILE A 162 12.53 3.31 14.01
C ILE A 162 12.74 2.08 14.90
N GLY A 163 12.85 0.88 14.32
CA GLY A 163 13.14 -0.34 15.08
C GLY A 163 14.46 -0.30 15.84
N VAL A 164 15.50 0.34 15.31
CA VAL A 164 16.77 0.57 16.03
C VAL A 164 16.61 1.58 17.16
N MET A 165 15.85 2.67 16.95
CA MET A 165 15.60 3.67 18.01
C MET A 165 14.79 3.08 19.17
N GLU A 166 13.81 2.22 18.91
CA GLU A 166 13.05 1.55 19.97
C GLU A 166 13.89 0.54 20.76
N LEU A 167 14.78 -0.19 20.06
CA LEU A 167 15.76 -1.06 20.74
C LEU A 167 16.67 -0.28 21.68
N TRP A 168 17.12 0.88 21.24
CA TRP A 168 17.98 1.75 22.05
C TRP A 168 17.25 2.27 23.30
N ASN A 169 16.01 2.75 23.13
CA ASN A 169 15.19 3.24 24.23
C ASN A 169 14.83 2.11 25.22
N GLY A 170 14.49 0.92 24.73
CA GLY A 170 14.21 -0.26 25.55
C GLY A 170 15.44 -0.73 26.32
N ALA A 171 16.63 -0.67 25.74
CA ALA A 171 17.88 -1.02 26.43
C ALA A 171 18.24 -0.01 27.54
N GLN A 172 17.93 1.27 27.36
CA GLN A 172 18.14 2.28 28.39
C GLN A 172 17.18 2.13 29.57
N THR A 173 15.91 1.75 29.35
CA THR A 173 14.92 1.53 30.41
C THR A 173 15.22 0.29 31.25
N VAL A 174 15.96 -0.69 30.74
CA VAL A 174 16.37 -1.89 31.49
C VAL A 174 17.69 -1.64 32.26
N ALA A 175 18.47 -0.63 31.86
CA ALA A 175 19.77 -0.28 32.47
C ALA A 175 19.65 0.76 33.59
N THR A 176 18.44 1.30 33.82
CA THR A 176 18.10 2.19 34.95
C THR A 176 17.21 1.48 35.96
#